data_18a0b2e46c43d45daa043f7d00be453c
#
_entry.id   18a0b2e46c43d45daa043f7d00be453c
#
_cell.length_a   1.000
_cell.length_b   1.000
_cell.length_c   1.000
_cell.angle_alpha   90.00
_cell.angle_beta   90.00
_cell.angle_gamma   90.00
#
_symmetry.space_group_name_H-M   'P 1'
#
loop_
_entity.id
_entity.type
_entity.pdbx_description
1 polymer ?
#
loop_
_entity_poly.entity_id
_entity_poly.type
_entity_poly.pdbx_seq_one_letter_code
_entity_poly.pdbx_strand_id
1 'polypeptide(L)'
;GDVYKRQGYFYEPTIFDNIKDNFTVMKEEPFGPIVPILTFKDFDEVMDRANNNDLGLCSYVYTTDLKKANNASQQLESGCVAVNTPVVAVAEAPFGGIKQTGYGREGGSMAIKDYLNIKYTHFGISYE
;
A
#
# COMPACT_ATOMS: atom_id res chain seq x y z
N GLY A 1 22.85 -26.48 -10.75
CA GLY A 1 21.69 -25.67 -11.13
C GLY A 1 21.69 -25.48 -12.63
N ASP A 2 20.54 -25.58 -13.20
CA ASP A 2 20.27 -25.60 -14.63
C ASP A 2 20.68 -24.26 -15.29
N VAL A 3 21.74 -24.27 -16.08
CA VAL A 3 22.30 -23.05 -16.72
C VAL A 3 21.28 -22.39 -17.64
N TYR A 4 20.32 -23.14 -18.16
CA TYR A 4 19.28 -22.64 -19.06
C TYR A 4 18.19 -21.80 -18.36
N LYS A 5 18.00 -21.96 -17.07
CA LYS A 5 17.01 -21.20 -16.28
C LYS A 5 17.47 -19.79 -15.89
N ARG A 6 18.69 -19.41 -16.21
CA ARG A 6 19.28 -18.09 -15.88
C ARG A 6 19.49 -17.20 -17.10
N GLN A 7 18.84 -17.48 -18.21
CA GLN A 7 18.94 -16.67 -19.43
C GLN A 7 17.79 -15.66 -19.51
N GLY A 8 18.11 -14.42 -19.87
CA GLY A 8 17.17 -13.32 -19.98
C GLY A 8 16.74 -12.77 -18.60
N TYR A 9 15.57 -12.13 -18.56
CA TYR A 9 15.02 -11.47 -17.36
C TYR A 9 13.97 -12.34 -16.64
N PHE A 10 14.08 -13.65 -16.76
CA PHE A 10 13.15 -14.58 -16.11
C PHE A 10 13.62 -14.92 -14.70
N TYR A 11 12.73 -14.78 -13.73
CA TYR A 11 12.92 -15.19 -12.35
C TYR A 11 11.80 -16.17 -11.97
N GLU A 12 12.14 -17.29 -11.36
CA GLU A 12 11.14 -18.27 -10.95
C GLU A 12 10.33 -17.75 -9.76
N PRO A 13 8.98 -17.96 -9.70
CA PRO A 13 8.18 -17.64 -8.52
C PRO A 13 8.80 -18.29 -7.29
N THR A 14 9.05 -17.45 -6.29
CA THR A 14 9.79 -17.85 -5.09
C THR A 14 9.02 -17.50 -3.84
N ILE A 15 8.81 -18.47 -2.97
CA ILE A 15 8.20 -18.29 -1.65
C ILE A 15 9.30 -18.41 -0.60
N PHE A 16 9.38 -17.42 0.27
CA PHE A 16 10.22 -17.43 1.45
C PHE A 16 9.35 -17.70 2.69
N ASP A 17 9.65 -18.78 3.39
CA ASP A 17 9.06 -19.15 4.66
C ASP A 17 10.08 -19.04 5.79
N ASN A 18 9.61 -18.92 7.03
CA ASN A 18 10.45 -18.82 8.24
C ASN A 18 11.48 -17.67 8.20
N ILE A 19 11.17 -16.58 7.52
CA ILE A 19 12.01 -15.39 7.48
C ILE A 19 11.75 -14.51 8.71
N LYS A 20 12.65 -13.54 8.93
CA LYS A 20 12.57 -12.60 10.04
C LYS A 20 12.30 -11.18 9.51
N ASP A 21 11.68 -10.34 10.33
CA ASP A 21 11.35 -8.95 9.98
C ASP A 21 12.57 -8.09 9.61
N ASN A 22 13.77 -8.50 10.05
CA ASN A 22 15.00 -7.79 9.71
C ASN A 22 15.63 -8.18 8.37
N PHE A 23 15.05 -9.11 7.63
CA PHE A 23 15.54 -9.47 6.30
C PHE A 23 15.28 -8.35 5.29
N THR A 24 16.15 -8.18 4.31
CA THR A 24 16.06 -7.14 3.28
C THR A 24 14.73 -7.17 2.54
N VAL A 25 14.22 -8.37 2.22
CA VAL A 25 12.93 -8.57 1.54
C VAL A 25 11.72 -8.04 2.34
N MET A 26 11.89 -7.81 3.65
CA MET A 26 10.86 -7.23 4.51
C MET A 26 11.00 -5.71 4.67
N LYS A 27 12.11 -5.13 4.25
CA LYS A 27 12.41 -3.69 4.37
C LYS A 27 12.36 -2.97 3.02
N GLU A 28 12.73 -3.66 1.97
CA GLU A 28 12.73 -3.14 0.61
C GLU A 28 11.61 -3.83 -0.18
N GLU A 29 10.86 -3.04 -0.94
CA GLU A 29 9.78 -3.58 -1.76
C GLU A 29 10.34 -4.45 -2.90
N PRO A 30 10.10 -5.78 -2.91
CA PRO A 30 10.59 -6.64 -3.97
C PRO A 30 9.69 -6.52 -5.22
N PHE A 31 10.18 -5.87 -6.27
CA PHE A 31 9.52 -5.86 -7.58
C PHE A 31 9.86 -7.14 -8.36
N GLY A 32 9.18 -8.23 -8.02
CA GLY A 32 9.43 -9.53 -8.65
C GLY A 32 8.49 -10.61 -8.11
N PRO A 33 8.54 -11.82 -8.66
CA PRO A 33 7.66 -12.92 -8.26
C PRO A 33 8.15 -13.56 -6.93
N ILE A 34 8.21 -12.76 -5.89
CA ILE A 34 8.71 -13.14 -4.56
C ILE A 34 7.60 -12.95 -3.53
N VAL A 35 7.34 -13.94 -2.72
CA VAL A 35 6.33 -13.92 -1.66
C VAL A 35 6.97 -14.29 -0.32
N PRO A 36 7.23 -13.33 0.57
CA PRO A 36 7.60 -13.61 1.95
C PRO A 36 6.36 -14.00 2.78
N ILE A 37 6.47 -15.08 3.54
CA ILE A 37 5.41 -15.57 4.43
C ILE A 37 5.92 -15.55 5.87
N LEU A 38 5.14 -14.90 6.74
CA LEU A 38 5.40 -14.82 8.18
C LEU A 38 4.13 -15.18 8.93
N THR A 39 4.31 -15.81 10.09
CA THR A 39 3.22 -16.08 11.03
C THR A 39 3.17 -15.02 12.12
N PHE A 40 2.01 -14.85 12.73
CA PHE A 40 1.80 -13.99 13.88
C PHE A 40 0.93 -14.73 14.92
N LYS A 41 0.94 -14.27 16.16
CA LYS A 41 0.22 -14.91 17.27
C LYS A 41 -1.18 -14.33 17.47
N ASP A 42 -1.29 -13.02 17.38
CA ASP A 42 -2.53 -12.31 17.66
C ASP A 42 -2.68 -11.07 16.78
N PHE A 43 -3.83 -10.42 16.90
CA PHE A 43 -4.20 -9.28 16.07
C PHE A 43 -3.29 -8.06 16.33
N ASP A 44 -2.94 -7.79 17.58
CA ASP A 44 -2.15 -6.61 17.93
C ASP A 44 -0.72 -6.74 17.39
N GLU A 45 -0.11 -7.92 17.54
CA GLU A 45 1.21 -8.22 16.96
C GLU A 45 1.23 -7.98 15.43
N VAL A 46 0.22 -8.47 14.71
CA VAL A 46 0.23 -8.30 13.25
C VAL A 46 0.00 -6.86 12.82
N MET A 47 -0.79 -6.08 13.56
CA MET A 47 -0.97 -4.66 13.28
C MET A 47 0.31 -3.86 13.50
N ASP A 48 0.99 -4.08 14.61
CA ASP A 48 2.28 -3.45 14.91
C ASP A 48 3.32 -3.77 13.83
N ARG A 49 3.44 -5.03 13.44
CA ARG A 49 4.40 -5.48 12.42
C ARG A 49 4.06 -4.95 11.04
N ALA A 50 2.79 -4.95 10.66
CA ALA A 50 2.35 -4.44 9.36
C ALA A 50 2.61 -2.93 9.24
N ASN A 51 2.49 -2.19 10.33
CA ASN A 51 2.71 -0.75 10.35
C ASN A 51 4.18 -0.34 10.54
N ASN A 52 5.02 -1.26 11.02
CA ASN A 52 6.46 -1.05 11.16
C ASN A 52 7.18 -1.16 9.80
N ASN A 53 6.74 -0.36 8.84
CA ASN A 53 7.26 -0.28 7.49
C ASN A 53 7.21 1.17 7.01
N ASP A 54 8.24 1.58 6.29
CA ASP A 54 8.34 2.92 5.69
C ASP A 54 7.45 3.10 4.45
N LEU A 55 6.89 2.02 3.92
CA LEU A 55 6.00 2.02 2.77
C LEU A 55 4.54 1.85 3.21
N GLY A 56 3.60 2.36 2.42
CA GLY A 56 2.17 2.29 2.75
C GLY A 56 1.28 2.52 1.54
N LEU A 57 1.37 1.69 0.49
CA LEU A 57 0.48 1.80 -0.66
C LEU A 57 -0.84 1.06 -0.42
N CYS A 58 -0.77 -0.27 -0.35
CA CYS A 58 -1.95 -1.12 -0.24
C CYS A 58 -1.76 -2.21 0.81
N SER A 59 -2.81 -2.45 1.59
CA SER A 59 -2.91 -3.59 2.50
C SER A 59 -4.13 -4.43 2.19
N TYR A 60 -4.03 -5.73 2.38
CA TYR A 60 -5.09 -6.69 2.11
C TYR A 60 -5.40 -7.51 3.37
N VAL A 61 -6.66 -7.57 3.74
CA VAL A 61 -7.13 -8.27 4.94
C VAL A 61 -8.15 -9.33 4.55
N TYR A 62 -7.93 -10.55 4.96
CA TYR A 62 -8.87 -11.65 4.74
C TYR A 62 -9.34 -12.21 6.09
N THR A 63 -10.61 -12.05 6.41
CA THR A 63 -11.20 -12.50 7.67
C THR A 63 -12.71 -12.65 7.56
N THR A 64 -13.28 -13.58 8.29
CA THR A 64 -14.74 -13.72 8.47
C THR A 64 -15.26 -12.92 9.67
N ASP A 65 -14.37 -12.37 10.50
CA ASP A 65 -14.71 -11.58 11.67
C ASP A 65 -14.85 -10.10 11.28
N LEU A 66 -16.06 -9.59 11.27
CA LEU A 66 -16.37 -8.21 10.90
C LEU A 66 -15.69 -7.18 11.83
N LYS A 67 -15.54 -7.50 13.12
CA LYS A 67 -14.86 -6.61 14.07
C LYS A 67 -13.37 -6.50 13.74
N LYS A 68 -12.72 -7.64 13.44
CA LYS A 68 -11.31 -7.63 13.00
C LYS A 68 -11.14 -6.92 11.68
N ALA A 69 -12.03 -7.12 10.72
CA ALA A 69 -12.04 -6.44 9.44
C ALA A 69 -12.06 -4.92 9.61
N ASN A 70 -13.01 -4.42 10.41
CA ASN A 70 -13.14 -2.99 10.68
C ASN A 70 -11.92 -2.42 11.43
N ASN A 71 -11.45 -3.11 12.47
CA ASN A 71 -10.29 -2.66 13.24
C ASN A 71 -9.03 -2.62 12.37
N ALA A 72 -8.79 -3.64 11.54
CA ALA A 72 -7.66 -3.67 10.63
C ALA A 72 -7.72 -2.54 9.60
N SER A 73 -8.89 -2.27 9.02
CA SER A 73 -9.06 -1.19 8.04
C SER A 73 -8.78 0.20 8.60
N GLN A 74 -8.99 0.38 9.91
CA GLN A 74 -8.70 1.65 10.59
C GLN A 74 -7.25 1.77 11.09
N GLN A 75 -6.63 0.65 11.47
CA GLN A 75 -5.30 0.66 12.08
C GLN A 75 -4.17 0.53 11.07
N LEU A 76 -4.42 -0.09 9.91
CA LEU A 76 -3.39 -0.26 8.89
C LEU A 76 -2.98 1.10 8.29
N GLU A 77 -1.70 1.40 8.38
CA GLU A 77 -1.09 2.62 7.85
C GLU A 77 -0.76 2.44 6.36
N SER A 78 -1.81 2.32 5.55
CA SER A 78 -1.74 2.23 4.09
C SER A 78 -2.74 3.18 3.46
N GLY A 79 -2.42 3.70 2.28
CA GLY A 79 -3.32 4.58 1.54
C GLY A 79 -4.57 3.88 1.04
N CYS A 80 -4.48 2.56 0.80
CA CYS A 80 -5.58 1.70 0.41
C CYS A 80 -5.62 0.44 1.27
N VAL A 81 -6.81 0.06 1.74
CA VAL A 81 -7.03 -1.20 2.45
C VAL A 81 -8.17 -1.96 1.79
N ALA A 82 -7.90 -3.17 1.32
CA ALA A 82 -8.91 -4.06 0.77
C ALA A 82 -9.25 -5.17 1.77
N VAL A 83 -10.54 -5.41 1.96
CA VAL A 83 -11.03 -6.48 2.86
C VAL A 83 -11.75 -7.54 2.05
N ASN A 84 -11.29 -8.78 2.13
CA ASN A 84 -11.84 -9.95 1.44
C ASN A 84 -11.92 -9.80 -0.10
N THR A 85 -11.08 -8.96 -0.68
CA THR A 85 -10.97 -8.76 -2.13
C THR A 85 -9.53 -8.40 -2.49
N PRO A 86 -9.03 -8.79 -3.66
CA PRO A 86 -7.75 -8.33 -4.18
C PRO A 86 -7.85 -6.97 -4.90
N VAL A 87 -9.05 -6.42 -5.09
CA VAL A 87 -9.29 -5.19 -5.85
C VAL A 87 -9.16 -3.98 -4.95
N VAL A 88 -8.17 -3.12 -5.22
CA VAL A 88 -7.95 -1.85 -4.51
C VAL A 88 -8.02 -0.63 -5.44
N ALA A 89 -7.78 -0.82 -6.73
CA ALA A 89 -7.79 0.25 -7.72
C ALA A 89 -9.07 0.21 -8.54
N VAL A 90 -9.93 1.20 -8.34
CA VAL A 90 -11.15 1.42 -9.11
C VAL A 90 -11.22 2.90 -9.49
N ALA A 91 -11.82 3.23 -10.63
CA ALA A 91 -11.82 4.59 -11.16
C ALA A 91 -12.53 5.59 -10.24
N GLU A 92 -13.51 5.13 -9.47
CA GLU A 92 -14.35 5.94 -8.60
C GLU A 92 -13.73 6.27 -7.24
N ALA A 93 -12.67 5.53 -6.84
CA ALA A 93 -12.02 5.68 -5.54
C ALA A 93 -10.61 6.26 -5.67
N PRO A 94 -10.17 7.08 -4.70
CA PRO A 94 -8.81 7.60 -4.70
C PRO A 94 -7.82 6.48 -4.39
N PHE A 95 -6.86 6.27 -5.30
CA PHE A 95 -5.77 5.32 -5.16
C PHE A 95 -4.46 6.06 -4.93
N GLY A 96 -3.69 5.65 -3.96
CA GLY A 96 -2.38 6.21 -3.65
C GLY A 96 -1.89 5.85 -2.27
N GLY A 97 -0.60 6.04 -2.03
CA GLY A 97 0.07 5.64 -0.81
C GLY A 97 0.23 6.75 0.22
N ILE A 98 0.79 6.36 1.34
CA ILE A 98 1.28 7.23 2.41
C ILE A 98 2.73 6.88 2.73
N LYS A 99 3.34 7.56 3.70
CA LYS A 99 4.74 7.36 4.09
C LYS A 99 5.68 7.58 2.89
N GLN A 100 6.73 6.77 2.74
CA GLN A 100 7.68 6.88 1.63
C GLN A 100 7.14 6.39 0.28
N THR A 101 5.95 5.83 0.23
CA THR A 101 5.30 5.44 -1.03
C THR A 101 4.97 6.64 -1.92
N GLY A 102 4.89 7.84 -1.36
CA GLY A 102 4.71 9.09 -2.10
C GLY A 102 3.44 9.84 -1.73
N TYR A 103 3.18 10.89 -2.50
CA TYR A 103 2.07 11.83 -2.29
C TYR A 103 1.09 11.78 -3.45
N GLY A 104 -0.09 12.37 -3.22
CA GLY A 104 -1.13 12.48 -4.24
C GLY A 104 -2.04 11.26 -4.30
N ARG A 105 -3.06 11.39 -5.15
CA ARG A 105 -4.03 10.31 -5.40
C ARG A 105 -4.40 10.27 -6.87
N GLU A 106 -4.54 9.05 -7.39
CA GLU A 106 -5.14 8.77 -8.69
C GLU A 106 -6.60 8.34 -8.51
N GLY A 107 -7.43 8.53 -9.52
CA GLY A 107 -8.84 8.13 -9.46
C GLY A 107 -9.70 8.95 -8.49
N GLY A 108 -10.99 8.71 -8.54
CA GLY A 108 -11.98 9.46 -7.75
C GLY A 108 -12.00 10.96 -8.03
N SER A 109 -12.83 11.68 -7.30
CA SER A 109 -12.97 13.13 -7.42
C SER A 109 -11.78 13.93 -6.86
N MET A 110 -10.89 13.27 -6.11
CA MET A 110 -9.75 13.93 -5.47
C MET A 110 -8.56 14.09 -6.43
N ALA A 111 -8.40 13.19 -7.38
CA ALA A 111 -7.24 13.15 -8.28
C ALA A 111 -7.03 14.46 -9.05
N ILE A 112 -8.11 15.11 -9.48
CA ILE A 112 -8.02 16.36 -10.24
C ILE A 112 -7.32 17.48 -9.45
N LYS A 113 -7.34 17.44 -8.12
CA LYS A 113 -6.73 18.47 -7.28
C LYS A 113 -5.21 18.51 -7.42
N ASP A 114 -4.59 17.39 -7.70
CA ASP A 114 -3.13 17.30 -7.86
C ASP A 114 -2.65 17.91 -9.20
N TYR A 115 -3.58 18.16 -10.13
CA TYR A 115 -3.32 18.80 -11.43
C TYR A 115 -3.74 20.27 -11.48
N LEU A 116 -4.24 20.85 -10.37
CA LEU A 116 -4.77 22.20 -10.31
C LEU A 116 -3.96 23.08 -9.37
N ASN A 117 -3.77 24.34 -9.78
CA ASN A 117 -3.26 25.39 -8.91
C ASN A 117 -4.43 26.22 -8.35
N ILE A 118 -4.50 26.34 -7.03
CA ILE A 118 -5.48 27.18 -6.37
C ILE A 118 -5.01 28.62 -6.44
N LYS A 119 -5.85 29.50 -6.99
CA LYS A 119 -5.58 30.95 -7.07
C LYS A 119 -6.70 31.73 -6.38
N TYR A 120 -6.34 32.54 -5.41
CA TYR A 120 -7.22 33.54 -4.82
C TYR A 120 -6.96 34.90 -5.48
N THR A 121 -8.02 35.60 -5.86
CA THR A 121 -7.94 36.97 -6.37
C THR A 121 -8.94 37.86 -5.63
N HIS A 122 -8.47 38.96 -5.10
CA HIS A 122 -9.29 39.98 -4.45
C HIS A 122 -9.16 41.29 -5.20
N PHE A 123 -10.29 41.88 -5.56
CA PHE A 123 -10.35 43.20 -6.16
C PHE A 123 -10.91 44.21 -5.11
N GLY A 124 -10.09 45.18 -4.73
CA GLY A 124 -10.55 46.33 -3.99
C GLY A 124 -11.12 47.36 -4.97
N ILE A 125 -12.40 47.76 -4.79
CA ILE A 125 -13.02 48.83 -5.57
C ILE A 125 -13.04 50.08 -4.68
N SER A 126 -12.26 51.11 -5.06
CA SER A 126 -12.39 52.44 -4.48
C SER A 126 -13.48 53.19 -5.27
N TYR A 127 -14.52 53.59 -4.59
CA TYR A 127 -15.47 54.56 -5.14
C TYR A 127 -14.87 55.96 -4.92
N GLU A 128 -14.51 56.65 -6.00
CA GLU A 128 -14.21 58.06 -5.99
C GLU A 128 -15.53 58.85 -5.94
#